data_8c30c685444e684f2ea2403f701eec8b
#
_entry.id   8c30c685444e684f2ea2403f701eec8b
#
_cell.length_a   1.000
_cell.length_b   1.000
_cell.length_c   1.000
_cell.angle_alpha   90.00
_cell.angle_beta   90.00
_cell.angle_gamma   90.00
#
_symmetry.space_group_name_H-M   'P 1'
#
loop_
_entity.id
_entity.type
_entity.pdbx_description
1 polymer ?
#
loop_
_entity_poly.entity_id
_entity_poly.type
_entity_poly.pdbx_seq_one_letter_code
_entity_poly.pdbx_strand_id
1 'polypeptide(L)'
;MSTIFVTGMSGTGKSSALAELGRRGHRVVDTDDPGWREYREYVEVSDEVRRGEWLWVEDRITGLLDSDDGRPLFVQGCVRNQPKFYDRFNAIVLLSAPADVILDRIALRTTNNYGKTPVERAMILDDLARVEPLLRASCTHELDASRPLDEVVADLIAIASRPMPTS
;
A
#
# COMPACT_ATOMS: atom_id res chain seq x y z
N MET A 1 0.05 20.92 -0.91
CA MET A 1 -0.87 19.94 -0.34
C MET A 1 -0.17 18.62 -0.08
N SER A 2 -0.48 17.95 1.01
CA SER A 2 0.20 16.70 1.36
C SER A 2 -0.33 15.53 0.55
N THR A 3 0.57 14.78 -0.06
CA THR A 3 0.26 13.53 -0.75
C THR A 3 0.98 12.39 -0.02
N ILE A 4 0.21 11.48 0.55
CA ILE A 4 0.69 10.39 1.39
C ILE A 4 0.48 9.06 0.68
N PHE A 5 1.56 8.31 0.53
CA PHE A 5 1.48 6.94 0.03
C PHE A 5 1.47 5.95 1.18
N VAL A 6 0.48 5.08 1.21
CA VAL A 6 0.33 4.03 2.21
C VAL A 6 0.59 2.69 1.55
N THR A 7 1.63 2.01 1.97
CA THR A 7 2.03 0.73 1.40
C THR A 7 2.20 -0.34 2.49
N GLY A 8 2.37 -1.56 2.11
CA GLY A 8 2.53 -2.70 2.99
C GLY A 8 1.99 -3.97 2.37
N MET A 9 2.27 -5.09 3.02
CA MET A 9 1.85 -6.39 2.54
C MET A 9 0.33 -6.60 2.67
N SER A 10 -0.18 -7.63 2.01
CA SER A 10 -1.59 -8.02 2.13
C SER A 10 -1.94 -8.29 3.60
N GLY A 11 -3.13 -7.87 4.04
CA GLY A 11 -3.60 -8.10 5.41
C GLY A 11 -3.10 -7.10 6.45
N THR A 12 -2.37 -6.06 6.06
CA THR A 12 -1.93 -5.00 6.99
C THR A 12 -2.98 -3.92 7.25
N GLY A 13 -4.12 -3.96 6.55
CA GLY A 13 -5.23 -3.03 6.79
C GLY A 13 -5.18 -1.74 5.97
N LYS A 14 -4.44 -1.70 4.86
CA LYS A 14 -4.36 -0.52 3.98
C LYS A 14 -5.74 -0.03 3.51
N SER A 15 -6.53 -0.92 2.92
CA SER A 15 -7.87 -0.57 2.40
C SER A 15 -8.82 -0.13 3.51
N SER A 16 -8.75 -0.75 4.68
CA SER A 16 -9.55 -0.35 5.85
C SER A 16 -9.17 1.04 6.35
N ALA A 17 -7.87 1.35 6.41
CA ALA A 17 -7.39 2.66 6.79
C ALA A 17 -7.84 3.73 5.79
N LEU A 18 -7.77 3.44 4.48
CA LEU A 18 -8.25 4.36 3.45
C LEU A 18 -9.76 4.61 3.54
N ALA A 19 -10.54 3.55 3.73
CA ALA A 19 -11.99 3.68 3.88
C ALA A 19 -12.34 4.59 5.07
N GLU A 20 -11.66 4.46 6.19
CA GLU A 20 -11.84 5.30 7.35
C GLU A 20 -11.42 6.76 7.11
N LEU A 21 -10.28 6.97 6.44
CA LEU A 21 -9.85 8.32 6.00
C LEU A 21 -10.89 8.98 5.09
N GLY A 22 -11.46 8.22 4.14
CA GLY A 22 -12.52 8.71 3.26
C GLY A 22 -13.79 9.10 4.02
N ARG A 23 -14.20 8.29 5.02
CA ARG A 23 -15.34 8.64 5.89
C ARG A 23 -15.11 9.91 6.71
N ARG A 24 -13.86 10.23 7.03
CA ARG A 24 -13.46 11.47 7.71
C ARG A 24 -13.32 12.67 6.76
N GLY A 25 -13.64 12.51 5.48
CA GLY A 25 -13.63 13.58 4.49
C GLY A 25 -12.30 13.82 3.78
N HIS A 26 -11.32 12.94 3.97
CA HIS A 26 -10.05 13.02 3.25
C HIS A 26 -10.20 12.48 1.82
N ARG A 27 -9.35 12.96 0.93
CA ARG A 27 -9.25 12.45 -0.43
C ARG A 27 -8.45 11.16 -0.44
N VAL A 28 -9.04 10.08 -0.93
CA VAL A 28 -8.44 8.74 -0.92
C VAL A 28 -8.50 8.08 -2.28
N VAL A 29 -7.47 7.31 -2.62
CA VAL A 29 -7.43 6.46 -3.81
C VAL A 29 -6.88 5.09 -3.45
N ASP A 30 -7.70 4.06 -3.61
CA ASP A 30 -7.29 2.67 -3.52
C ASP A 30 -6.84 2.19 -4.90
N THR A 31 -5.55 1.95 -5.09
CA THR A 31 -5.02 1.54 -6.38
C THR A 31 -5.23 0.05 -6.68
N ASP A 32 -5.84 -0.69 -5.77
CA ASP A 32 -6.33 -2.04 -6.04
C ASP A 32 -7.66 -2.02 -6.81
N ASP A 33 -8.35 -0.88 -6.83
CA ASP A 33 -9.54 -0.69 -7.63
C ASP A 33 -9.24 -0.74 -9.14
N PRO A 34 -10.22 -1.16 -9.97
CA PRO A 34 -10.03 -1.29 -11.41
C PRO A 34 -9.53 -0.01 -12.08
N GLY A 35 -8.60 -0.17 -13.00
CA GLY A 35 -8.08 0.89 -13.84
C GLY A 35 -6.86 1.63 -13.29
N TRP A 36 -6.44 1.39 -12.04
CA TRP A 36 -5.23 1.98 -11.49
C TRP A 36 -4.00 1.14 -11.73
N ARG A 37 -4.15 -0.18 -11.90
CA ARG A 37 -3.06 -1.12 -12.11
C ARG A 37 -3.38 -2.15 -13.17
N GLU A 38 -2.33 -2.71 -13.77
CA GLU A 38 -2.39 -3.79 -14.76
C GLU A 38 -1.53 -4.95 -14.28
N TYR A 39 -1.98 -6.17 -14.59
CA TYR A 39 -1.20 -7.37 -14.36
C TYR A 39 -0.39 -7.70 -15.61
N ARG A 40 0.93 -7.88 -15.47
CA ARG A 40 1.81 -8.33 -16.53
C ARG A 40 2.44 -9.66 -16.20
N GLU A 41 2.32 -10.59 -17.11
CA GLU A 41 3.09 -11.83 -17.05
C GLU A 41 4.43 -11.64 -17.75
N TYR A 42 5.47 -12.23 -17.18
CA TYR A 42 6.78 -12.34 -17.79
C TYR A 42 7.35 -13.75 -17.58
N VAL A 43 8.24 -14.17 -18.46
CA VAL A 43 8.95 -15.44 -18.34
C VAL A 43 10.34 -15.14 -17.80
N GLU A 44 10.66 -15.71 -16.66
CA GLU A 44 12.01 -15.64 -16.14
C GLU A 44 12.91 -16.59 -16.94
N VAL A 45 13.91 -16.03 -17.59
CA VAL A 45 14.76 -16.76 -18.55
C VAL A 45 15.55 -17.90 -17.89
N SER A 46 15.76 -17.83 -16.57
CA SER A 46 16.50 -18.83 -15.79
C SER A 46 15.71 -20.12 -15.54
N ASP A 47 14.38 -20.04 -15.42
CA ASP A 47 13.58 -21.15 -14.88
C ASP A 47 12.44 -21.61 -15.81
N GLU A 48 12.22 -20.94 -16.94
CA GLU A 48 11.02 -21.10 -17.79
C GLU A 48 9.68 -20.94 -17.01
N VAL A 49 9.73 -20.33 -15.82
CA VAL A 49 8.57 -20.15 -14.98
C VAL A 49 7.85 -18.86 -15.35
N ARG A 50 6.55 -18.96 -15.61
CA ARG A 50 5.70 -17.78 -15.78
C ARG A 50 5.48 -17.12 -14.42
N ARG A 51 5.89 -15.87 -14.34
CA ARG A 51 5.65 -15.02 -13.19
C ARG A 51 4.77 -13.86 -13.60
N GLY A 52 4.17 -13.19 -12.64
CA GLY A 52 3.37 -12.02 -12.91
C GLY A 52 3.58 -10.94 -11.86
N GLU A 53 3.39 -9.72 -12.28
CA GLU A 53 3.52 -8.56 -11.41
C GLU A 53 2.41 -7.56 -11.69
N TRP A 54 2.02 -6.85 -10.64
CA TRP A 54 1.12 -5.71 -10.74
C TRP A 54 1.93 -4.44 -10.95
N LEU A 55 1.51 -3.64 -11.92
CA LEU A 55 2.10 -2.35 -12.23
C LEU A 55 1.02 -1.27 -12.23
N TRP A 56 1.32 -0.11 -11.68
CA TRP A 56 0.46 1.06 -11.84
C TRP A 56 0.40 1.48 -13.30
N VAL A 57 -0.77 1.95 -13.74
CA VAL A 57 -0.96 2.68 -14.99
C VAL A 57 -0.36 4.07 -14.79
N GLU A 58 0.86 4.28 -15.29
CA GLU A 58 1.71 5.43 -14.93
C GLU A 58 1.05 6.77 -15.27
N ASP A 59 0.38 6.89 -16.42
CA ASP A 59 -0.32 8.12 -16.82
C ASP A 59 -1.46 8.47 -15.87
N ARG A 60 -2.16 7.47 -15.34
CA ARG A 60 -3.24 7.71 -14.36
C ARG A 60 -2.70 8.16 -13.02
N ILE A 61 -1.62 7.55 -12.55
CA ILE A 61 -0.96 7.95 -11.30
C ILE A 61 -0.39 9.36 -11.45
N THR A 62 0.25 9.66 -12.55
CA THR A 62 0.75 11.02 -12.84
C THR A 62 -0.38 12.03 -12.80
N GLY A 63 -1.48 11.79 -13.51
CA GLY A 63 -2.64 12.68 -13.51
C GLY A 63 -3.28 12.86 -12.13
N LEU A 64 -3.31 11.80 -11.32
CA LEU A 64 -3.77 11.87 -9.93
C LEU A 64 -2.88 12.79 -9.09
N LEU A 65 -1.56 12.60 -9.18
CA LEU A 65 -0.57 13.36 -8.40
C LEU A 65 -0.45 14.82 -8.86
N ASP A 66 -0.80 15.11 -10.11
CA ASP A 66 -0.87 16.48 -10.64
C ASP A 66 -2.16 17.20 -10.23
N SER A 67 -3.18 16.47 -9.80
CA SER A 67 -4.45 17.04 -9.40
C SER A 67 -4.40 17.53 -7.95
N ASP A 68 -4.70 18.81 -7.73
CA ASP A 68 -4.80 19.40 -6.39
C ASP A 68 -6.18 20.04 -6.19
N ASP A 69 -6.91 19.58 -5.18
CA ASP A 69 -8.21 20.14 -4.79
C ASP A 69 -8.18 20.83 -3.41
N GLY A 70 -6.98 21.07 -2.90
CA GLY A 70 -6.80 21.72 -1.62
C GLY A 70 -6.82 20.76 -0.41
N ARG A 71 -7.08 19.48 -0.58
CA ARG A 71 -7.16 18.49 0.50
C ARG A 71 -5.99 17.50 0.48
N PRO A 72 -5.54 17.02 1.64
CA PRO A 72 -4.57 15.92 1.68
C PRO A 72 -5.08 14.71 0.89
N LEU A 73 -4.19 14.14 0.07
CA LEU A 73 -4.46 12.93 -0.71
C LEU A 73 -3.74 11.75 -0.08
N PHE A 74 -4.48 10.68 0.16
CA PHE A 74 -3.94 9.39 0.58
C PHE A 74 -4.11 8.37 -0.54
N VAL A 75 -3.02 7.76 -0.96
CA VAL A 75 -2.99 6.72 -1.99
C VAL A 75 -2.48 5.44 -1.37
N GLN A 76 -3.19 4.33 -1.54
CA GLN A 76 -2.67 3.04 -1.09
C GLN A 76 -2.34 2.13 -2.27
N GLY A 77 -1.36 1.26 -2.07
CA GLY A 77 -1.02 0.20 -3.01
C GLY A 77 0.26 -0.53 -2.64
N CYS A 78 0.50 -1.61 -3.37
CA CYS A 78 1.76 -2.32 -3.36
C CYS A 78 1.99 -2.92 -4.74
N VAL A 79 2.76 -2.25 -5.58
CA VAL A 79 3.04 -2.64 -6.96
C VAL A 79 4.52 -2.48 -7.29
N ARG A 80 4.97 -3.16 -8.33
CA ARG A 80 6.39 -3.23 -8.68
C ARG A 80 7.01 -1.90 -9.09
N ASN A 81 6.27 -1.06 -9.82
CA ASN A 81 6.77 0.22 -10.35
C ASN A 81 6.51 1.42 -9.43
N GLN A 82 5.97 1.22 -8.22
CA GLN A 82 5.72 2.31 -7.28
C GLN A 82 6.95 3.17 -6.94
N PRO A 83 8.20 2.63 -6.91
CA PRO A 83 9.38 3.44 -6.62
C PRO A 83 9.62 4.59 -7.60
N LYS A 84 9.11 4.50 -8.83
CA LYS A 84 9.20 5.58 -9.82
C LYS A 84 8.51 6.87 -9.38
N PHE A 85 7.59 6.78 -8.41
CA PHE A 85 6.73 7.89 -7.96
C PHE A 85 7.05 8.36 -6.54
N TYR A 86 8.04 7.78 -5.88
CA TYR A 86 8.33 8.08 -4.47
C TYR A 86 8.67 9.54 -4.21
N ASP A 87 9.36 10.20 -5.14
CA ASP A 87 9.70 11.61 -5.10
C ASP A 87 8.49 12.55 -5.23
N ARG A 88 7.34 12.01 -5.67
CA ARG A 88 6.08 12.75 -5.81
C ARG A 88 5.22 12.72 -4.53
N PHE A 89 5.57 11.89 -3.56
CA PHE A 89 4.87 11.77 -2.29
C PHE A 89 5.59 12.53 -1.18
N ASN A 90 4.84 13.23 -0.35
CA ASN A 90 5.38 13.92 0.81
C ASN A 90 5.77 12.96 1.94
N ALA A 91 5.10 11.83 2.03
CA ALA A 91 5.47 10.74 2.91
C ALA A 91 5.11 9.39 2.29
N ILE A 92 5.93 8.40 2.59
CA ILE A 92 5.73 7.00 2.25
C ILE A 92 5.59 6.25 3.56
N VAL A 93 4.41 5.74 3.84
CA VAL A 93 4.08 5.11 5.12
C VAL A 93 3.93 3.61 4.91
N LEU A 94 4.80 2.84 5.54
CA LEU A 94 4.69 1.39 5.60
C LEU A 94 3.77 1.01 6.76
N LEU A 95 2.70 0.29 6.47
CA LEU A 95 1.92 -0.43 7.48
C LEU A 95 2.50 -1.84 7.62
N SER A 96 2.96 -2.20 8.79
CA SER A 96 3.51 -3.52 9.08
C SER A 96 2.84 -4.13 10.31
N ALA A 97 2.78 -5.46 10.32
CA ALA A 97 2.28 -6.23 11.46
C ALA A 97 2.99 -7.58 11.51
N PRO A 98 3.02 -8.25 12.68
CA PRO A 98 3.54 -9.60 12.77
C PRO A 98 2.82 -10.56 11.83
N ALA A 99 3.53 -11.59 11.35
CA ALA A 99 3.00 -12.54 10.37
C ALA A 99 1.73 -13.27 10.86
N ASP A 100 1.66 -13.63 12.12
CA ASP A 100 0.49 -14.25 12.74
C ASP A 100 -0.73 -13.33 12.71
N VAL A 101 -0.57 -12.05 12.99
CA VAL A 101 -1.64 -11.04 12.91
C VAL A 101 -2.14 -10.90 11.47
N ILE A 102 -1.23 -10.83 10.51
CA ILE A 102 -1.58 -10.74 9.08
C ILE A 102 -2.37 -11.97 8.63
N LEU A 103 -1.90 -13.16 8.96
CA LEU A 103 -2.55 -14.42 8.57
C LEU A 103 -3.93 -14.56 9.22
N ASP A 104 -4.09 -14.16 10.48
CA ASP A 104 -5.38 -14.18 11.17
C ASP A 104 -6.38 -13.21 10.53
N ARG A 105 -5.94 -12.00 10.19
CA ARG A 105 -6.78 -11.01 9.50
C ARG A 105 -7.23 -11.51 8.12
N ILE A 106 -6.32 -12.12 7.36
CA ILE A 106 -6.62 -12.70 6.05
C ILE A 106 -7.62 -13.85 6.18
N ALA A 107 -7.46 -14.70 7.19
CA ALA A 107 -8.38 -15.82 7.43
C ALA A 107 -9.80 -15.36 7.74
N LEU A 108 -9.96 -14.25 8.47
CA LEU A 108 -11.25 -13.73 8.92
C LEU A 108 -11.92 -12.76 7.94
N ARG A 109 -11.17 -12.13 7.02
CA ARG A 109 -11.77 -11.17 6.08
C ARG A 109 -12.70 -11.85 5.08
N THR A 110 -13.76 -11.14 4.69
CA THR A 110 -14.76 -11.61 3.71
C THR A 110 -14.73 -10.85 2.38
N THR A 111 -14.02 -9.72 2.34
CA THR A 111 -13.95 -8.81 1.18
C THR A 111 -12.96 -9.26 0.11
N ASN A 112 -12.06 -10.17 0.44
CA ASN A 112 -11.03 -10.69 -0.45
C ASN A 112 -10.71 -12.14 -0.06
N ASN A 113 -10.79 -13.05 -1.01
CA ASN A 113 -10.57 -14.49 -0.79
C ASN A 113 -9.10 -14.92 -0.90
N TYR A 114 -8.19 -14.05 -1.29
CA TYR A 114 -6.77 -14.37 -1.41
C TYR A 114 -6.15 -14.67 -0.02
N GLY A 115 -5.32 -15.69 0.04
CA GLY A 115 -4.64 -16.11 1.26
C GLY A 115 -5.39 -17.12 2.10
N LYS A 116 -6.50 -17.68 1.60
CA LYS A 116 -7.31 -18.68 2.30
C LYS A 116 -6.75 -20.10 2.18
N THR A 117 -6.00 -20.38 1.11
CA THR A 117 -5.41 -21.69 0.87
C THR A 117 -4.01 -21.81 1.49
N PRO A 118 -3.53 -23.04 1.81
CA PRO A 118 -2.15 -23.22 2.31
C PRO A 118 -1.08 -22.71 1.35
N VAL A 119 -1.28 -22.83 0.04
CA VAL A 119 -0.36 -22.34 -0.98
C VAL A 119 -0.30 -20.82 -0.97
N GLU A 120 -1.44 -20.14 -0.95
CA GLU A 120 -1.51 -18.69 -0.89
C GLU A 120 -0.92 -18.14 0.43
N ARG A 121 -1.15 -18.82 1.55
CA ARG A 121 -0.54 -18.47 2.84
C ARG A 121 0.98 -18.56 2.81
N ALA A 122 1.52 -19.59 2.18
CA ALA A 122 2.97 -19.73 1.99
C ALA A 122 3.52 -18.61 1.10
N MET A 123 2.80 -18.20 0.06
CA MET A 123 3.17 -17.07 -0.79
C MET A 123 3.18 -15.76 0.00
N ILE A 124 2.21 -15.53 0.87
CA ILE A 124 2.16 -14.34 1.74
C ILE A 124 3.37 -14.29 2.66
N LEU A 125 3.76 -15.42 3.26
CA LEU A 125 4.93 -15.49 4.13
C LEU A 125 6.24 -15.25 3.35
N ASP A 126 6.34 -15.76 2.13
CA ASP A 126 7.49 -15.52 1.26
C ASP A 126 7.58 -14.03 0.87
N ASP A 127 6.47 -13.42 0.51
CA ASP A 127 6.39 -11.98 0.20
C ASP A 127 6.77 -11.12 1.42
N LEU A 128 6.31 -11.48 2.62
CA LEU A 128 6.72 -10.81 3.86
C LEU A 128 8.24 -10.86 4.05
N ALA A 129 8.86 -11.99 3.76
CA ALA A 129 10.29 -12.16 3.91
C ALA A 129 11.10 -11.40 2.85
N ARG A 130 10.59 -11.28 1.62
CA ARG A 130 11.32 -10.72 0.48
C ARG A 130 10.97 -9.27 0.18
N VAL A 131 9.70 -8.90 0.25
CA VAL A 131 9.20 -7.59 -0.20
C VAL A 131 9.15 -6.58 0.93
N GLU A 132 8.69 -6.95 2.11
CA GLU A 132 8.56 -6.01 3.23
C GLU A 132 9.88 -5.31 3.61
N PRO A 133 11.05 -6.00 3.62
CA PRO A 133 12.33 -5.31 3.86
C PRO A 133 12.66 -4.24 2.83
N LEU A 134 12.26 -4.43 1.56
CA LEU A 134 12.44 -3.42 0.51
C LEU A 134 11.54 -2.20 0.73
N LEU A 135 10.30 -2.42 1.14
CA LEU A 135 9.38 -1.35 1.49
C LEU A 135 9.88 -0.56 2.70
N ARG A 136 10.38 -1.26 3.71
CA ARG A 136 10.96 -0.64 4.92
C ARG A 136 12.18 0.22 4.61
N ALA A 137 13.03 -0.21 3.68
CA ALA A 137 14.19 0.55 3.25
C ALA A 137 13.83 1.86 2.54
N SER A 138 12.64 1.94 1.93
CA SER A 138 12.21 3.08 1.10
C SER A 138 11.18 3.97 1.81
N CYS A 139 10.56 3.52 2.90
CA CYS A 139 9.53 4.29 3.57
C CYS A 139 10.13 5.45 4.39
N THR A 140 9.35 6.51 4.56
CA THR A 140 9.69 7.63 5.45
C THR A 140 9.17 7.41 6.87
N HIS A 141 8.10 6.61 7.01
CA HIS A 141 7.47 6.28 8.28
C HIS A 141 7.03 4.81 8.26
N GLU A 142 7.14 4.16 9.39
CA GLU A 142 6.58 2.83 9.62
C GLU A 142 5.59 2.89 10.77
N LEU A 143 4.37 2.37 10.57
CA LEU A 143 3.34 2.29 11.58
C LEU A 143 3.03 0.83 11.91
N ASP A 144 2.95 0.55 13.20
CA ASP A 144 2.47 -0.75 13.69
C ASP A 144 0.97 -0.89 13.43
N ALA A 145 0.64 -1.66 12.40
CA ALA A 145 -0.73 -1.90 11.96
C ALA A 145 -1.45 -2.99 12.78
N SER A 146 -0.81 -3.58 13.79
CA SER A 146 -1.48 -4.45 14.76
C SER A 146 -2.32 -3.67 15.78
N ARG A 147 -2.07 -2.36 15.90
CA ARG A 147 -2.84 -1.45 16.75
C ARG A 147 -4.26 -1.24 16.22
N PRO A 148 -5.19 -0.72 17.06
CA PRO A 148 -6.53 -0.35 16.61
C PRO A 148 -6.51 0.57 15.40
N LEU A 149 -7.46 0.35 14.47
CA LEU A 149 -7.55 1.11 13.22
C LEU A 149 -7.60 2.62 13.45
N ASP A 150 -8.35 3.08 14.44
CA ASP A 150 -8.47 4.51 14.76
C ASP A 150 -7.14 5.17 15.12
N GLU A 151 -6.25 4.45 15.80
CA GLU A 151 -4.92 4.94 16.14
C GLU A 151 -4.03 5.04 14.89
N VAL A 152 -4.06 4.03 14.02
CA VAL A 152 -3.31 4.03 12.75
C VAL A 152 -3.78 5.19 11.87
N VAL A 153 -5.08 5.38 11.75
CA VAL A 153 -5.67 6.48 10.97
C VAL A 153 -5.30 7.84 11.57
N ALA A 154 -5.33 7.99 12.89
CA ALA A 154 -4.90 9.22 13.55
C ALA A 154 -3.43 9.56 13.25
N ASP A 155 -2.55 8.57 13.23
CA ASP A 155 -1.14 8.77 12.88
C ASP A 155 -0.97 9.17 11.40
N LEU A 156 -1.72 8.56 10.49
CA LEU A 156 -1.71 8.95 9.08
C LEU A 156 -2.15 10.41 8.89
N ILE A 157 -3.19 10.84 9.57
CA ILE A 157 -3.65 12.24 9.54
C ILE A 157 -2.59 13.18 10.12
N ALA A 158 -1.95 12.80 11.22
CA ALA A 158 -0.87 13.58 11.83
C ALA A 158 0.33 13.74 10.90
N ILE A 159 0.71 12.68 10.17
CA ILE A 159 1.78 12.72 9.16
C ILE A 159 1.42 13.69 8.03
N ALA A 160 0.18 13.65 7.52
CA ALA A 160 -0.28 14.54 6.46
C ALA A 160 -0.36 16.02 6.88
N SER A 161 -0.49 16.28 8.17
CA SER A 161 -0.60 17.64 8.73
C SER A 161 0.74 18.28 9.08
N ARG A 162 1.84 17.55 9.02
CA ARG A 162 3.17 18.11 9.31
C ARG A 162 3.62 19.02 8.16
N PRO A 163 4.12 20.22 8.49
CA PRO A 163 4.75 21.07 7.48
C PRO A 163 5.95 20.35 6.88
N MET A 164 6.08 20.42 5.56
CA MET A 164 7.26 19.91 4.85
C MET A 164 8.50 20.63 5.36
N PRO A 165 9.63 19.92 5.52
CA PRO A 165 10.89 20.61 5.70
C PRO A 165 11.11 21.48 4.45
N THR A 166 11.19 22.77 4.67
CA THR A 166 11.61 23.72 3.63
C THR A 166 13.04 23.39 3.24
N SER A 167 13.22 23.01 1.96
CA SER A 167 14.53 22.79 1.36
C SER A 167 15.36 24.05 1.39
#